data_caa38e7cf01b6405b899dca2b2789bc3
#
_entry.id   caa38e7cf01b6405b899dca2b2789bc3
#
_cell.length_a   1.000
_cell.length_b   1.000
_cell.length_c   1.000
_cell.angle_alpha   90.00
_cell.angle_beta   90.00
_cell.angle_gamma   90.00
#
_symmetry.space_group_name_H-M   'P 1'
#
loop_
_entity.id
_entity.type
_entity.pdbx_description
1 polymer ?
#
loop_
_entity_poly.entity_id
_entity_poly.type
_entity_poly.pdbx_seq_one_letter_code
_entity_poly.pdbx_strand_id
1 'polypeptide(L)'
;MNFDELFTKWKSEYSFNAFIRDGIVDPAHYDRPHILFILRDMNCRHERDLCTDLRRDGSGWRTWNNIGRWTKALLDGDGEYPWDMSSPSRAAQLRRVAVMNLKKEGGGSRASGSQLLDAVQMQHGRILEEICLCDPGMIICCGLASSGIKGNAALLKDHVLPVSTEWASFQS
;
A
#
# COMPACT_ATOMS: atom_id res chain seq x y z
N MET A 1 -19.15 -1.43 -6.83
CA MET A 1 -17.90 -1.91 -7.45
C MET A 1 -17.09 -2.64 -6.38
N ASN A 2 -16.52 -3.78 -6.70
CA ASN A 2 -15.61 -4.53 -5.84
C ASN A 2 -14.17 -4.52 -6.42
N PHE A 3 -13.20 -5.12 -5.71
CA PHE A 3 -11.80 -5.14 -6.18
C PHE A 3 -11.62 -5.87 -7.52
N ASP A 4 -12.35 -6.95 -7.78
CA ASP A 4 -12.23 -7.69 -9.04
C ASP A 4 -12.74 -6.87 -10.23
N GLU A 5 -13.85 -6.19 -10.06
CA GLU A 5 -14.41 -5.26 -11.05
C GLU A 5 -13.46 -4.09 -11.31
N LEU A 6 -12.90 -3.50 -10.24
CA LEU A 6 -11.92 -2.41 -10.34
C LEU A 6 -10.69 -2.85 -11.13
N PHE A 7 -10.06 -3.96 -10.76
CA PHE A 7 -8.83 -4.42 -11.41
C PHE A 7 -9.06 -4.89 -12.85
N THR A 8 -10.21 -5.48 -13.16
CA THR A 8 -10.59 -5.81 -14.53
C THR A 8 -10.70 -4.55 -15.38
N LYS A 9 -11.37 -3.52 -14.86
CA LYS A 9 -11.51 -2.23 -15.54
C LYS A 9 -10.14 -1.54 -15.69
N TRP A 10 -9.32 -1.52 -14.64
CA TRP A 10 -7.98 -0.93 -14.69
C TRP A 10 -7.11 -1.58 -15.75
N LYS A 11 -7.09 -2.92 -15.83
CA LYS A 11 -6.37 -3.68 -16.86
C LYS A 11 -6.91 -3.45 -18.28
N SER A 12 -8.18 -3.14 -18.44
CA SER A 12 -8.77 -2.84 -19.77
C SER A 12 -8.44 -1.42 -20.27
N GLU A 13 -8.18 -0.49 -19.36
CA GLU A 13 -7.88 0.92 -19.69
C GLU A 13 -6.38 1.16 -19.92
N TYR A 14 -5.53 0.36 -19.28
CA TYR A 14 -4.07 0.52 -19.34
C TYR A 14 -3.39 -0.80 -19.65
N SER A 15 -2.33 -0.74 -20.46
CA SER A 15 -1.51 -1.92 -20.77
C SER A 15 -0.48 -2.15 -19.65
N PHE A 16 -0.45 -3.36 -19.11
CA PHE A 16 0.51 -3.77 -18.09
C PHE A 16 1.26 -5.02 -18.53
N ASN A 17 2.59 -5.04 -18.36
CA ASN A 17 3.38 -6.26 -18.56
C ASN A 17 3.20 -7.24 -17.38
N ALA A 18 2.99 -6.73 -16.18
CA ALA A 18 2.80 -7.50 -14.95
C ALA A 18 1.95 -6.69 -13.97
N PHE A 19 0.64 -6.96 -13.91
CA PHE A 19 -0.27 -6.25 -13.01
C PHE A 19 -0.17 -6.80 -11.59
N ILE A 20 -0.07 -5.90 -10.60
CA ILE A 20 -0.06 -6.24 -9.17
C ILE A 20 -1.43 -5.96 -8.59
N ARG A 21 -2.09 -7.01 -8.11
CA ARG A 21 -3.32 -6.92 -7.32
C ARG A 21 -2.93 -6.76 -5.86
N ASP A 22 -3.54 -5.80 -5.18
CA ASP A 22 -3.35 -5.54 -3.76
C ASP A 22 -4.66 -5.04 -3.13
N GLY A 23 -4.65 -4.36 -1.98
CA GLY A 23 -5.86 -3.92 -1.28
C GLY A 23 -5.96 -4.50 0.12
N ILE A 24 -7.15 -4.88 0.58
CA ILE A 24 -7.37 -5.47 1.91
C ILE A 24 -6.73 -6.86 1.95
N VAL A 25 -5.74 -7.04 2.84
CA VAL A 25 -5.00 -8.30 2.92
C VAL A 25 -5.90 -9.45 3.32
N ASP A 26 -6.70 -9.29 4.37
CA ASP A 26 -7.66 -10.29 4.81
C ASP A 26 -8.96 -9.61 5.29
N PRO A 27 -10.04 -9.64 4.51
CA PRO A 27 -11.29 -8.97 4.87
C PRO A 27 -11.90 -9.46 6.19
N ALA A 28 -11.60 -10.70 6.61
CA ALA A 28 -12.10 -11.25 7.87
C ALA A 28 -11.39 -10.68 9.11
N HIS A 29 -10.22 -10.05 8.92
CA HIS A 29 -9.37 -9.52 9.98
C HIS A 29 -9.04 -8.03 9.80
N TYR A 30 -9.72 -7.33 8.89
CA TYR A 30 -9.46 -5.92 8.63
C TYR A 30 -10.07 -5.06 9.74
N ASP A 31 -9.24 -4.76 10.74
CA ASP A 31 -9.68 -4.12 11.99
C ASP A 31 -9.78 -2.59 11.86
N ARG A 32 -10.76 -1.99 12.55
CA ARG A 32 -10.82 -0.54 12.68
C ARG A 32 -9.66 -0.04 13.58
N PRO A 33 -9.07 1.13 13.23
CA PRO A 33 -9.54 2.18 12.32
C PRO A 33 -9.27 1.95 10.83
N HIS A 34 -9.18 0.74 10.31
CA HIS A 34 -8.88 0.44 8.90
C HIS A 34 -7.62 1.18 8.41
N ILE A 35 -6.46 0.55 8.54
CA ILE A 35 -5.19 1.16 8.15
C ILE A 35 -4.83 0.73 6.72
N LEU A 36 -4.56 1.71 5.85
CA LEU A 36 -4.03 1.49 4.51
C LEU A 36 -2.58 1.94 4.42
N PHE A 37 -1.67 1.03 4.11
CA PHE A 37 -0.27 1.34 3.81
C PHE A 37 -0.08 1.56 2.31
N ILE A 38 0.38 2.75 1.93
CA ILE A 38 0.67 3.11 0.53
C ILE A 38 2.16 2.93 0.26
N LEU A 39 2.46 2.05 -0.69
CA LEU A 39 3.80 1.76 -1.18
C LEU A 39 4.02 2.37 -2.58
N ARG A 40 5.23 2.27 -3.11
CA ARG A 40 5.58 2.84 -4.41
C ARG A 40 5.26 1.89 -5.55
N ASP A 41 6.00 0.80 -5.59
CA ASP A 41 5.95 -0.25 -6.60
C ASP A 41 6.47 -1.56 -6.03
N MET A 42 6.20 -2.65 -6.71
CA MET A 42 6.69 -3.96 -6.36
C MET A 42 7.78 -4.43 -7.33
N ASN A 43 8.91 -4.88 -6.80
CA ASN A 43 9.95 -5.51 -7.61
C ASN A 43 9.53 -6.95 -7.98
N CYS A 44 8.75 -7.09 -9.05
CA CYS A 44 8.43 -8.38 -9.64
C CYS A 44 8.23 -8.25 -11.15
N ARG A 45 8.37 -9.35 -11.88
CA ARG A 45 8.25 -9.39 -13.34
C ARG A 45 7.03 -10.18 -13.82
N HIS A 46 6.18 -10.61 -12.90
CA HIS A 46 5.00 -11.44 -13.17
C HIS A 46 3.78 -10.85 -12.46
N GLU A 47 2.61 -11.10 -13.00
CA GLU A 47 1.36 -10.80 -12.29
C GLU A 47 1.37 -11.45 -10.91
N ARG A 48 0.93 -10.72 -9.90
CA ARG A 48 0.84 -11.20 -8.52
C ARG A 48 -0.42 -10.68 -7.84
N ASP A 49 -0.92 -11.50 -6.93
CA ASP A 49 -1.86 -11.10 -5.91
C ASP A 49 -1.11 -10.97 -4.58
N LEU A 50 -0.75 -9.73 -4.25
CA LEU A 50 0.03 -9.41 -3.06
C LEU A 50 -0.73 -9.79 -1.79
N CYS A 51 -2.06 -9.61 -1.74
CA CYS A 51 -2.86 -9.97 -0.58
C CYS A 51 -2.82 -11.47 -0.33
N THR A 52 -2.93 -12.29 -1.38
CA THR A 52 -2.80 -13.76 -1.28
C THR A 52 -1.40 -14.16 -0.79
N ASP A 53 -0.35 -13.55 -1.31
CA ASP A 53 1.02 -13.82 -0.86
C ASP A 53 1.22 -13.47 0.62
N LEU A 54 0.72 -12.31 1.06
CA LEU A 54 0.84 -11.87 2.47
C LEU A 54 0.04 -12.76 3.42
N ARG A 55 -1.15 -13.24 3.01
CA ARG A 55 -1.93 -14.19 3.81
C ARG A 55 -1.24 -15.53 3.99
N ARG A 56 -0.59 -16.03 2.92
CA ARG A 56 0.03 -17.36 2.90
C ARG A 56 1.36 -17.40 3.66
N ASP A 57 2.25 -16.51 3.33
CA ASP A 57 3.66 -16.61 3.73
C ASP A 57 4.04 -15.58 4.80
N GLY A 58 3.16 -14.64 5.07
CA GLY A 58 3.55 -13.43 5.80
C GLY A 58 4.74 -12.82 5.12
N SER A 59 5.42 -11.98 5.07
CA SER A 59 6.59 -11.80 4.26
C SER A 59 7.89 -11.82 5.06
N GLY A 60 8.87 -12.49 4.55
CA GLY A 60 10.25 -12.43 5.01
C GLY A 60 10.97 -11.13 4.64
N TRP A 61 10.33 -10.21 3.95
CA TRP A 61 10.96 -8.97 3.48
C TRP A 61 10.89 -7.86 4.54
N ARG A 62 11.94 -7.04 4.60
CA ARG A 62 12.08 -5.97 5.61
C ARG A 62 10.85 -5.04 5.65
N THR A 63 10.30 -4.66 4.51
CA THR A 63 9.11 -3.80 4.42
C THR A 63 7.94 -4.38 5.20
N TRP A 64 7.60 -5.64 4.95
CA TRP A 64 6.46 -6.29 5.60
C TRP A 64 6.70 -6.55 7.09
N ASN A 65 7.93 -6.87 7.46
CA ASN A 65 8.30 -6.98 8.87
C ASN A 65 8.07 -5.66 9.62
N ASN A 66 8.38 -4.53 9.00
CA ASN A 66 8.12 -3.22 9.59
C ASN A 66 6.62 -2.91 9.62
N ILE A 67 5.90 -3.15 8.53
CA ILE A 67 4.44 -2.95 8.49
C ILE A 67 3.75 -3.79 9.57
N GLY A 68 4.11 -5.06 9.74
CA GLY A 68 3.55 -5.90 10.80
C GLY A 68 3.79 -5.33 12.21
N ARG A 69 4.98 -4.79 12.47
CA ARG A 69 5.28 -4.14 13.77
C ARG A 69 4.51 -2.82 13.94
N TRP A 70 4.47 -1.98 12.91
CA TRP A 70 3.70 -0.74 12.95
C TRP A 70 2.20 -1.01 13.15
N THR A 71 1.66 -2.03 12.48
CA THR A 71 0.27 -2.43 12.65
C THR A 71 -0.03 -2.79 14.10
N LYS A 72 0.83 -3.63 14.72
CA LYS A 72 0.67 -3.97 16.14
C LYS A 72 0.70 -2.73 17.04
N ALA A 73 1.70 -1.89 16.90
CA ALA A 73 1.83 -0.68 17.71
C ALA A 73 0.63 0.26 17.55
N LEU A 74 0.09 0.38 16.34
CA LEU A 74 -1.02 1.29 16.03
C LEU A 74 -2.39 0.74 16.47
N LEU A 75 -2.63 -0.56 16.28
CA LEU A 75 -3.94 -1.16 16.57
C LEU A 75 -4.07 -1.68 18.01
N ASP A 76 -2.99 -2.17 18.59
CA ASP A 76 -3.04 -2.76 19.93
C ASP A 76 -2.71 -1.74 21.04
N GLY A 77 -2.11 -0.59 20.70
CA GLY A 77 -2.06 0.60 21.54
C GLY A 77 -1.26 0.49 22.85
N ASP A 78 -0.29 -0.44 22.94
CA ASP A 78 0.53 -0.64 24.15
C ASP A 78 1.68 0.39 24.31
N GLY A 79 1.81 1.33 23.36
CA GLY A 79 2.79 2.43 23.39
C GLY A 79 4.25 2.02 23.16
N GLU A 80 4.55 0.72 23.15
CA GLU A 80 5.89 0.21 22.90
C GLU A 80 6.04 -0.33 21.47
N TYR A 81 7.19 -0.06 20.85
CA TYR A 81 7.49 -0.62 19.54
C TYR A 81 7.93 -2.09 19.66
N PRO A 82 7.25 -3.05 19.01
CA PRO A 82 7.47 -4.47 19.24
C PRO A 82 8.70 -5.00 18.49
N TRP A 83 9.90 -4.68 18.97
CA TRP A 83 11.18 -5.08 18.37
C TRP A 83 11.33 -6.60 18.25
N ASP A 84 10.95 -7.33 19.30
CA ASP A 84 11.16 -8.79 19.44
C ASP A 84 10.02 -9.64 18.87
N MET A 85 9.18 -9.04 18.03
CA MET A 85 8.04 -9.71 17.46
C MET A 85 8.45 -10.85 16.52
N SER A 86 7.94 -12.06 16.77
CA SER A 86 8.20 -13.25 15.95
C SER A 86 7.65 -13.12 14.51
N SER A 87 8.21 -13.89 13.56
CA SER A 87 7.72 -13.87 12.17
C SER A 87 6.25 -14.26 12.05
N PRO A 88 5.73 -15.32 12.71
CA PRO A 88 4.30 -15.63 12.68
C PRO A 88 3.42 -14.49 13.22
N SER A 89 3.86 -13.85 14.31
CA SER A 89 3.13 -12.71 14.88
C SER A 89 3.08 -11.53 13.92
N ARG A 90 4.19 -11.21 13.24
CA ARG A 90 4.21 -10.17 12.20
C ARG A 90 3.27 -10.50 11.03
N ALA A 91 3.28 -11.75 10.58
CA ALA A 91 2.39 -12.23 9.53
C ALA A 91 0.91 -12.09 9.92
N ALA A 92 0.55 -12.40 11.17
CA ALA A 92 -0.80 -12.21 11.67
C ALA A 92 -1.22 -10.73 11.63
N GLN A 93 -0.32 -9.79 11.97
CA GLN A 93 -0.64 -8.37 11.89
C GLN A 93 -0.86 -7.88 10.46
N LEU A 94 -0.17 -8.44 9.47
CA LEU A 94 -0.38 -8.06 8.06
C LEU A 94 -1.79 -8.36 7.56
N ARG A 95 -2.50 -9.31 8.15
CA ARG A 95 -3.89 -9.61 7.81
C ARG A 95 -4.87 -8.52 8.24
N ARG A 96 -4.48 -7.67 9.17
CA ARG A 96 -5.34 -6.65 9.80
C ARG A 96 -5.35 -5.31 9.06
N VAL A 97 -4.67 -5.21 7.92
CA VAL A 97 -4.49 -3.96 7.17
C VAL A 97 -4.78 -4.12 5.69
N ALA A 98 -4.89 -2.99 5.01
CA ALA A 98 -4.80 -2.91 3.56
C ALA A 98 -3.41 -2.43 3.13
N VAL A 99 -2.97 -2.86 1.96
CA VAL A 99 -1.71 -2.44 1.33
C VAL A 99 -1.97 -2.07 -0.13
N MET A 100 -1.34 -1.02 -0.62
CA MET A 100 -1.52 -0.57 -1.99
C MET A 100 -0.22 -0.04 -2.57
N ASN A 101 0.10 -0.45 -3.80
CA ASN A 101 1.18 0.13 -4.58
C ASN A 101 0.62 1.24 -5.49
N LEU A 102 1.25 2.43 -5.50
CA LEU A 102 0.85 3.52 -6.39
C LEU A 102 1.06 3.17 -7.87
N LYS A 103 2.14 2.43 -8.17
CA LYS A 103 2.37 1.89 -9.50
C LYS A 103 1.97 0.42 -9.52
N LYS A 104 0.92 0.08 -10.26
CA LYS A 104 0.38 -1.30 -10.37
C LYS A 104 1.19 -2.22 -11.27
N GLU A 105 2.12 -1.69 -12.00
CA GLU A 105 3.00 -2.50 -12.83
C GLU A 105 4.25 -2.89 -12.06
N GLY A 106 4.49 -4.19 -11.98
CA GLY A 106 5.75 -4.74 -11.48
C GLY A 106 6.92 -4.32 -12.36
N GLY A 107 8.07 -4.13 -11.76
CA GLY A 107 9.26 -3.61 -12.48
C GLY A 107 10.57 -4.13 -11.93
N GLY A 108 11.65 -3.41 -12.24
CA GLY A 108 12.98 -3.65 -11.69
C GLY A 108 13.12 -3.19 -10.24
N SER A 109 14.35 -3.15 -9.74
CA SER A 109 14.64 -2.89 -8.32
C SER A 109 14.20 -1.51 -7.81
N ARG A 110 13.91 -0.56 -8.69
CA ARG A 110 13.38 0.78 -8.34
C ARG A 110 12.64 1.38 -9.55
N ALA A 111 11.39 1.81 -9.36
CA ALA A 111 10.79 2.76 -10.29
C ALA A 111 11.54 4.09 -10.22
N SER A 112 11.79 4.73 -11.37
CA SER A 112 12.25 6.11 -11.37
C SER A 112 11.16 7.02 -10.81
N GLY A 113 11.54 8.19 -10.31
CA GLY A 113 10.56 9.17 -9.81
C GLY A 113 9.56 9.63 -10.88
N SER A 114 10.02 9.76 -12.13
CA SER A 114 9.17 10.09 -13.27
C SER A 114 8.15 9.00 -13.57
N GLN A 115 8.57 7.74 -13.64
CA GLN A 115 7.65 6.61 -13.87
C GLN A 115 6.55 6.50 -12.80
N LEU A 116 6.88 6.78 -11.55
CA LEU A 116 5.91 6.79 -10.47
C LEU A 116 4.95 7.97 -10.60
N LEU A 117 5.47 9.17 -10.91
CA LEU A 117 4.64 10.36 -11.14
C LEU A 117 3.68 10.15 -12.31
N ASP A 118 4.19 9.66 -13.44
CA ASP A 118 3.39 9.39 -14.64
C ASP A 118 2.27 8.38 -14.31
N ALA A 119 2.59 7.28 -13.59
CA ALA A 119 1.60 6.29 -13.19
C ALA A 119 0.51 6.90 -12.30
N VAL A 120 0.88 7.72 -11.32
CA VAL A 120 -0.08 8.38 -10.43
C VAL A 120 -0.96 9.38 -11.20
N GLN A 121 -0.38 10.21 -12.06
CA GLN A 121 -1.13 11.20 -12.84
C GLN A 121 -2.10 10.56 -13.83
N MET A 122 -1.65 9.53 -14.53
CA MET A 122 -2.49 8.82 -15.51
C MET A 122 -3.61 8.00 -14.86
N GLN A 123 -3.35 7.41 -13.69
CA GLN A 123 -4.21 6.42 -13.08
C GLN A 123 -4.90 6.92 -11.79
N HIS A 124 -4.84 8.22 -11.50
CA HIS A 124 -5.33 8.82 -10.24
C HIS A 124 -6.78 8.41 -9.89
N GLY A 125 -7.66 8.35 -10.88
CA GLY A 125 -9.05 7.94 -10.66
C GLY A 125 -9.18 6.50 -10.16
N ARG A 126 -8.36 5.56 -10.70
CA ARG A 126 -8.35 4.16 -10.27
C ARG A 126 -7.71 4.00 -8.89
N ILE A 127 -6.65 4.76 -8.63
CA ILE A 127 -6.02 4.82 -7.31
C ILE A 127 -7.02 5.31 -6.27
N LEU A 128 -7.79 6.37 -6.56
CA LEU A 128 -8.83 6.87 -5.66
C LEU A 128 -9.94 5.84 -5.42
N GLU A 129 -10.43 5.17 -6.47
CA GLU A 129 -11.43 4.12 -6.35
C GLU A 129 -10.96 2.97 -5.45
N GLU A 130 -9.69 2.58 -5.56
CA GLU A 130 -9.11 1.55 -4.71
C GLU A 130 -9.00 2.00 -3.25
N ILE A 131 -8.57 3.24 -3.00
CA ILE A 131 -8.57 3.82 -1.65
C ILE A 131 -9.99 3.79 -1.07
N CYS A 132 -10.99 4.20 -1.84
CA CYS A 132 -12.39 4.16 -1.39
C CYS A 132 -12.86 2.74 -1.07
N LEU A 133 -12.45 1.73 -1.84
CA LEU A 133 -12.79 0.32 -1.55
C LEU A 133 -12.12 -0.21 -0.28
N CYS A 134 -10.96 0.32 0.08
CA CYS A 134 -10.30 0.01 1.35
C CYS A 134 -10.99 0.69 2.55
N ASP A 135 -11.78 1.74 2.34
CA ASP A 135 -12.46 2.52 3.41
C ASP A 135 -11.53 2.85 4.60
N PRO A 136 -10.35 3.46 4.37
CA PRO A 136 -9.37 3.63 5.42
C PRO A 136 -9.75 4.76 6.38
N GLY A 137 -9.67 4.50 7.70
CA GLY A 137 -9.65 5.54 8.72
C GLY A 137 -8.28 6.18 8.88
N MET A 138 -7.21 5.51 8.40
CA MET A 138 -5.84 6.01 8.43
C MET A 138 -5.06 5.56 7.19
N ILE A 139 -4.35 6.49 6.55
CA ILE A 139 -3.44 6.20 5.44
C ILE A 139 -2.00 6.48 5.88
N ILE A 140 -1.13 5.48 5.74
CA ILE A 140 0.29 5.59 6.04
C ILE A 140 1.09 5.50 4.75
N CYS A 141 1.74 6.59 4.37
CA CYS A 141 2.54 6.67 3.17
C CYS A 141 3.95 6.16 3.43
N CYS A 142 4.27 4.99 2.91
CA CYS A 142 5.62 4.43 2.91
C CYS A 142 6.39 4.93 1.69
N GLY A 143 7.62 5.37 1.89
CA GLY A 143 8.45 5.91 0.79
C GLY A 143 8.57 7.41 0.89
N LEU A 144 9.63 7.82 1.59
CA LEU A 144 9.99 9.23 1.78
C LEU A 144 10.50 9.85 0.47
N ALA A 145 10.42 11.17 0.39
CA ALA A 145 11.08 11.93 -0.68
C ALA A 145 12.59 11.69 -0.63
N SER A 146 13.19 11.57 -1.79
CA SER A 146 14.64 11.57 -1.96
C SER A 146 15.01 12.55 -3.07
N SER A 147 16.29 12.86 -3.25
CA SER A 147 16.76 13.83 -4.25
C SER A 147 16.09 13.62 -5.61
N GLY A 148 15.29 14.57 -6.05
CA GLY A 148 14.56 14.56 -7.32
C GLY A 148 13.30 13.65 -7.37
N ILE A 149 12.89 13.04 -6.26
CA ILE A 149 11.74 12.14 -6.21
C ILE A 149 10.77 12.60 -5.12
N LYS A 150 9.51 12.89 -5.49
CA LYS A 150 8.45 13.16 -4.51
C LYS A 150 8.14 11.92 -3.69
N GLY A 151 7.90 12.09 -2.39
CA GLY A 151 7.39 11.02 -1.53
C GLY A 151 5.93 10.67 -1.86
N ASN A 152 5.49 9.47 -1.47
CA ASN A 152 4.14 9.00 -1.75
C ASN A 152 3.04 9.94 -1.18
N ALA A 153 3.27 10.52 -0.01
CA ALA A 153 2.33 11.50 0.58
C ALA A 153 2.13 12.72 -0.32
N ALA A 154 3.21 13.28 -0.88
CA ALA A 154 3.12 14.41 -1.78
C ALA A 154 2.39 14.04 -3.09
N LEU A 155 2.67 12.85 -3.65
CA LEU A 155 1.99 12.38 -4.85
C LEU A 155 0.48 12.21 -4.65
N LEU A 156 0.08 11.64 -3.52
CA LEU A 156 -1.33 11.50 -3.17
C LEU A 156 -2.01 12.85 -2.97
N LYS A 157 -1.38 13.75 -2.23
CA LYS A 157 -1.89 15.09 -1.96
C LYS A 157 -2.05 15.91 -3.23
N ASP A 158 -1.07 15.87 -4.11
CA ASP A 158 -1.04 16.71 -5.32
C ASP A 158 -1.97 16.17 -6.43
N HIS A 159 -2.25 14.86 -6.47
CA HIS A 159 -2.86 14.24 -7.64
C HIS A 159 -4.07 13.34 -7.37
N VAL A 160 -4.28 12.87 -6.15
CA VAL A 160 -5.28 11.82 -5.87
C VAL A 160 -6.32 12.23 -4.85
N LEU A 161 -5.90 12.66 -3.67
CA LEU A 161 -6.80 12.92 -2.55
C LEU A 161 -7.36 14.34 -2.60
N PRO A 162 -8.62 14.55 -2.12
CA PRO A 162 -9.21 15.87 -2.07
C PRO A 162 -8.45 16.81 -1.13
N VAL A 163 -8.53 18.11 -1.39
CA VAL A 163 -7.87 19.17 -0.61
C VAL A 163 -8.30 19.14 0.86
N SER A 164 -9.50 18.65 1.17
CA SER A 164 -10.03 18.49 2.52
C SER A 164 -9.41 17.38 3.35
N THR A 165 -8.51 16.56 2.76
CA THR A 165 -7.84 15.49 3.51
C THR A 165 -6.90 16.07 4.56
N GLU A 166 -7.06 15.68 5.81
CA GLU A 166 -6.16 16.07 6.89
C GLU A 166 -4.83 15.33 6.79
N TRP A 167 -3.73 16.07 6.97
CA TRP A 167 -2.37 15.54 6.87
C TRP A 167 -1.62 15.79 8.18
N ALA A 168 -1.01 14.73 8.69
CA ALA A 168 -0.06 14.82 9.79
C ALA A 168 1.31 14.34 9.33
N SER A 169 2.37 14.99 9.80
CA SER A 169 3.75 14.54 9.61
C SER A 169 4.35 14.17 10.95
N PHE A 170 4.94 13.01 11.04
CA PHE A 170 5.73 12.61 12.19
C PHE A 170 7.19 12.92 11.89
N GLN A 171 7.82 13.76 12.72
CA GLN A 171 9.26 13.95 12.70
C GLN A 171 9.89 12.91 13.63
N SER A 172 10.77 12.09 13.09
CA SER A 172 11.59 11.14 13.88
C SER A 172 12.80 11.82 14.47
#